data_a2a2f844a07e0a12cd380916a27ca91a
#
_entry.id   a2a2f844a07e0a12cd380916a27ca91a
#
_cell.length_a   1.000
_cell.length_b   1.000
_cell.length_c   1.000
_cell.angle_alpha   90.00
_cell.angle_beta   90.00
_cell.angle_gamma   90.00
#
_symmetry.space_group_name_H-M   'P 1'
#
loop_
_entity.id
_entity.type
_entity.pdbx_description
1 polymer ?
#
loop_
_entity_poly.entity_id
_entity_poly.type
_entity_poly.pdbx_seq_one_letter_code
_entity_poly.pdbx_strand_id
1 'polypeptide(L)'
;MVWCDKTSRFRYILIKIFKRKIMNYNKITFCLIMIFSFNFSFAGNEDRAGSAGATELLINPWAKSSSWGSAGISSVNGLEAIFLNVAGLAYANPTEIQFSRTNWLGSITGIGLNAAGLAQKVGESGVLGISFTSMNYGDLQITTTELPEGGIGTFNPSSINFNIAYAKKFSSSISGGLNLKVVSQTISNVRAQGIALDAGIRYVTGDQEHMKFAISLKNVGPPMSFSGDGLSIDMLNPSTSISIGMQQRVSSFELPSQLNIGASYDFNFNESNKLTLAGTFSANSFSKDQFRSGLEYTLIAEKASFSLRAGFVYEESLFNSLETSTALSGPSGGFSFEFPFGDGGSNIGIDYGYRESILGGMHCVGARIIIGE
;
A
#
# COMPACT_ATOMS: atom_id res chain seq x y z
N MET A 1 -27.63 -56.18 39.60
CA MET A 1 -26.82 -55.07 40.18
C MET A 1 -25.97 -54.41 39.08
N VAL A 2 -26.57 -53.90 37.98
CA VAL A 2 -25.86 -53.32 36.80
C VAL A 2 -26.60 -52.10 36.20
N TRP A 3 -27.49 -51.44 36.97
CA TRP A 3 -28.29 -50.29 36.44
C TRP A 3 -27.85 -48.93 36.92
N CYS A 4 -26.77 -48.78 37.71
CA CYS A 4 -26.37 -47.50 38.32
C CYS A 4 -25.26 -46.76 37.59
N ASP A 5 -24.65 -47.33 36.53
CA ASP A 5 -23.44 -46.74 35.89
C ASP A 5 -23.71 -45.95 34.59
N LYS A 6 -24.83 -46.18 33.90
CA LYS A 6 -25.13 -45.45 32.66
C LYS A 6 -25.60 -44.02 32.85
N THR A 7 -26.28 -43.70 33.96
CA THR A 7 -26.80 -42.35 34.25
C THR A 7 -25.71 -41.41 34.70
N SER A 8 -24.67 -41.89 35.38
CA SER A 8 -23.53 -41.08 35.81
C SER A 8 -22.63 -40.67 34.63
N ARG A 9 -22.40 -41.58 33.67
CA ARG A 9 -21.66 -41.26 32.45
C ARG A 9 -22.37 -40.26 31.54
N PHE A 10 -23.69 -40.34 31.41
CA PHE A 10 -24.48 -39.41 30.59
C PHE A 10 -24.50 -38.01 31.21
N ARG A 11 -24.60 -37.86 32.54
CA ARG A 11 -24.46 -36.59 33.23
C ARG A 11 -23.07 -36.00 33.06
N TYR A 12 -22.03 -36.79 33.14
CA TYR A 12 -20.64 -36.33 32.97
C TYR A 12 -20.37 -35.77 31.55
N ILE A 13 -20.90 -36.45 30.51
CA ILE A 13 -20.77 -36.01 29.10
C ILE A 13 -21.56 -34.72 28.87
N LEU A 14 -22.78 -34.60 29.38
CA LEU A 14 -23.60 -33.39 29.28
C LEU A 14 -22.94 -32.18 29.99
N ILE A 15 -22.38 -32.37 31.16
CA ILE A 15 -21.67 -31.32 31.91
C ILE A 15 -20.40 -30.90 31.14
N LYS A 16 -19.69 -31.82 30.52
CA LYS A 16 -18.48 -31.52 29.72
C LYS A 16 -18.80 -30.73 28.43
N ILE A 17 -19.91 -31.09 27.76
CA ILE A 17 -20.40 -30.38 26.58
C ILE A 17 -20.89 -28.97 26.98
N PHE A 18 -21.61 -28.85 28.09
CA PHE A 18 -22.13 -27.56 28.56
C PHE A 18 -20.99 -26.64 29.03
N LYS A 19 -19.98 -27.15 29.77
CA LYS A 19 -18.79 -26.38 30.12
C LYS A 19 -17.98 -25.93 28.90
N ARG A 20 -17.86 -26.78 27.87
CA ARG A 20 -17.14 -26.43 26.64
C ARG A 20 -17.87 -25.35 25.84
N LYS A 21 -19.20 -25.38 25.83
CA LYS A 21 -20.03 -24.37 25.17
C LYS A 21 -19.98 -23.03 25.87
N ILE A 22 -20.07 -23.00 27.21
CA ILE A 22 -19.95 -21.79 28.04
C ILE A 22 -18.54 -21.19 27.93
N MET A 23 -17.49 -22.02 27.91
CA MET A 23 -16.10 -21.54 27.76
C MET A 23 -15.84 -20.90 26.38
N ASN A 24 -16.51 -21.37 25.32
CA ASN A 24 -16.45 -20.74 24.02
C ASN A 24 -17.23 -19.41 23.96
N TYR A 25 -18.39 -19.31 24.59
CA TYR A 25 -19.13 -18.05 24.67
C TYR A 25 -18.34 -17.00 25.44
N ASN A 26 -17.72 -17.35 26.56
CA ASN A 26 -16.89 -16.41 27.34
C ASN A 26 -15.66 -15.92 26.56
N LYS A 27 -15.05 -16.76 25.73
CA LYS A 27 -13.94 -16.36 24.84
C LYS A 27 -14.42 -15.40 23.75
N ILE A 28 -15.59 -15.68 23.13
CA ILE A 28 -16.18 -14.80 22.12
C ILE A 28 -16.60 -13.46 22.73
N THR A 29 -17.22 -13.48 23.91
CA THR A 29 -17.61 -12.27 24.66
C THR A 29 -16.40 -11.46 25.10
N PHE A 30 -15.32 -12.12 25.53
CA PHE A 30 -14.05 -11.46 25.88
C PHE A 30 -13.38 -10.84 24.66
N CYS A 31 -13.36 -11.53 23.51
CA CYS A 31 -12.88 -10.95 22.25
C CYS A 31 -13.73 -9.77 21.78
N LEU A 32 -15.06 -9.86 21.89
CA LEU A 32 -15.96 -8.75 21.58
C LEU A 32 -15.76 -7.54 22.51
N ILE A 33 -15.58 -7.76 23.81
CA ILE A 33 -15.28 -6.70 24.76
C ILE A 33 -13.90 -6.08 24.48
N MET A 34 -12.89 -6.88 24.12
CA MET A 34 -11.58 -6.39 23.73
C MET A 34 -11.63 -5.54 22.44
N ILE A 35 -12.45 -5.92 21.47
CA ILE A 35 -12.68 -5.13 20.22
C ILE A 35 -13.41 -3.82 20.55
N PHE A 36 -14.34 -3.81 21.48
CA PHE A 36 -15.09 -2.61 21.91
C PHE A 36 -14.29 -1.69 22.89
N SER A 37 -13.24 -2.21 23.53
CA SER A 37 -12.37 -1.44 24.44
C SER A 37 -11.24 -0.70 23.72
N PHE A 38 -11.13 -0.79 22.41
CA PHE A 38 -10.26 0.09 21.63
C PHE A 38 -10.84 1.51 21.71
N ASN A 39 -10.39 2.26 22.72
CA ASN A 39 -10.44 3.71 22.66
C ASN A 39 -9.70 4.08 21.36
N PHE A 40 -10.37 4.76 20.47
CA PHE A 40 -9.75 5.32 19.27
C PHE A 40 -8.71 6.34 19.72
N SER A 41 -7.48 5.89 19.93
CA SER A 41 -6.35 6.77 20.12
C SER A 41 -5.98 7.24 18.72
N PHE A 42 -6.33 8.47 18.38
CA PHE A 42 -5.86 9.12 17.17
C PHE A 42 -4.39 9.44 17.38
N ALA A 43 -3.51 8.86 16.59
CA ALA A 43 -2.06 9.08 16.59
C ALA A 43 -1.63 9.95 15.40
N GLY A 44 -2.54 10.21 14.45
CA GLY A 44 -2.34 11.09 13.31
C GLY A 44 -2.11 12.53 13.75
N ASN A 45 -1.28 13.26 13.03
CA ASN A 45 -0.98 14.67 13.32
C ASN A 45 -1.68 15.56 12.29
N GLU A 46 -2.94 15.90 12.56
CA GLU A 46 -3.76 16.77 11.71
C GLU A 46 -3.19 18.18 11.60
N ASP A 47 -2.54 18.68 12.66
CA ASP A 47 -1.93 20.01 12.69
C ASP A 47 -0.80 20.16 11.67
N ARG A 48 -0.24 19.01 11.21
CA ARG A 48 0.80 18.97 10.19
C ARG A 48 0.27 18.63 8.79
N ALA A 49 -1.04 18.55 8.61
CA ALA A 49 -1.63 18.26 7.31
C ALA A 49 -1.17 19.29 6.26
N GLY A 50 -0.72 18.81 5.10
CA GLY A 50 -0.18 19.63 4.02
C GLY A 50 1.27 20.11 4.19
N SER A 51 1.95 19.80 5.30
CA SER A 51 3.36 20.20 5.51
C SER A 51 4.38 19.19 4.95
N ALA A 52 3.96 17.98 4.56
CA ALA A 52 4.80 17.03 3.85
C ALA A 52 4.80 17.29 2.35
N GLY A 53 5.94 17.05 1.70
CA GLY A 53 6.02 16.92 0.25
C GLY A 53 6.02 15.44 -0.18
N ALA A 54 6.20 15.20 -1.48
CA ALA A 54 6.28 13.86 -2.07
C ALA A 54 5.10 12.93 -1.66
N THR A 55 3.88 13.48 -1.58
CA THR A 55 2.68 12.75 -1.14
C THR A 55 2.27 11.63 -2.08
N GLU A 56 2.76 11.63 -3.32
CA GLU A 56 2.63 10.54 -4.28
C GLU A 56 3.24 9.22 -3.76
N LEU A 57 4.14 9.26 -2.78
CA LEU A 57 4.67 8.07 -2.10
C LEU A 57 3.62 7.30 -1.30
N LEU A 58 2.46 7.90 -1.01
CA LEU A 58 1.33 7.26 -0.35
C LEU A 58 0.39 6.55 -1.34
N ILE A 59 0.51 6.82 -2.64
CA ILE A 59 -0.35 6.26 -3.67
C ILE A 59 0.13 4.85 -4.03
N ASN A 60 -0.73 3.87 -3.84
CA ASN A 60 -0.43 2.49 -4.23
C ASN A 60 -0.50 2.36 -5.76
N PRO A 61 0.64 2.04 -6.43
CA PRO A 61 0.67 1.96 -7.88
C PRO A 61 0.17 0.61 -8.44
N TRP A 62 -0.03 -0.41 -7.59
CA TRP A 62 -0.30 -1.78 -8.00
C TRP A 62 -1.79 -2.09 -8.01
N ALA A 63 -2.30 -2.61 -9.13
CA ALA A 63 -3.72 -2.84 -9.33
C ALA A 63 -4.32 -3.84 -8.33
N LYS A 64 -3.63 -4.96 -8.10
CA LYS A 64 -4.09 -6.02 -7.21
C LYS A 64 -4.25 -5.53 -5.78
N SER A 65 -3.23 -4.90 -5.21
CA SER A 65 -3.27 -4.46 -3.81
C SER A 65 -4.04 -3.16 -3.60
N SER A 66 -4.16 -2.29 -4.62
CA SER A 66 -4.99 -1.09 -4.54
C SER A 66 -6.48 -1.41 -4.55
N SER A 67 -6.89 -2.51 -5.21
CA SER A 67 -8.29 -2.90 -5.39
C SER A 67 -9.03 -3.24 -4.09
N TRP A 68 -8.33 -3.53 -3.01
CA TRP A 68 -8.92 -3.74 -1.68
C TRP A 68 -8.43 -2.72 -0.64
N GLY A 69 -8.21 -1.49 -1.08
CA GLY A 69 -7.86 -0.36 -0.21
C GLY A 69 -6.47 -0.46 0.42
N SER A 70 -5.57 -1.31 -0.11
CA SER A 70 -4.26 -1.59 0.50
C SER A 70 -4.36 -2.15 1.93
N ALA A 71 -5.47 -2.85 2.25
CA ALA A 71 -5.68 -3.45 3.57
C ALA A 71 -4.79 -4.66 3.86
N GLY A 72 -4.22 -5.28 2.82
CA GLY A 72 -3.50 -6.53 2.90
C GLY A 72 -2.01 -6.45 3.24
N ILE A 73 -1.56 -5.55 4.12
CA ILE A 73 -0.12 -5.45 4.46
C ILE A 73 0.44 -6.73 5.08
N SER A 74 -0.39 -7.54 5.73
CA SER A 74 -0.01 -8.82 6.33
C SER A 74 -0.09 -10.01 5.38
N SER A 75 -0.89 -9.91 4.30
CA SER A 75 -1.14 -10.99 3.35
C SER A 75 -0.48 -10.78 1.98
N VAL A 76 0.00 -9.57 1.69
CA VAL A 76 0.67 -9.27 0.42
C VAL A 76 1.90 -10.15 0.21
N ASN A 77 2.04 -10.70 -1.00
CA ASN A 77 3.19 -11.49 -1.43
C ASN A 77 3.75 -10.94 -2.73
N GLY A 78 5.03 -11.21 -2.99
CA GLY A 78 5.67 -10.89 -4.24
C GLY A 78 6.03 -9.42 -4.39
N LEU A 79 6.11 -8.96 -5.62
CA LEU A 79 6.64 -7.64 -5.99
C LEU A 79 5.84 -6.48 -5.36
N GLU A 80 4.52 -6.58 -5.23
CA GLU A 80 3.67 -5.53 -4.65
C GLU A 80 3.98 -5.25 -3.17
N ALA A 81 4.63 -6.22 -2.51
CA ALA A 81 5.05 -6.07 -1.12
C ALA A 81 6.10 -4.96 -0.93
N ILE A 82 6.87 -4.61 -1.95
CA ILE A 82 7.82 -3.48 -1.89
C ILE A 82 7.10 -2.19 -1.49
N PHE A 83 5.86 -2.00 -1.96
CA PHE A 83 5.08 -0.82 -1.61
C PHE A 83 4.34 -0.96 -0.27
N LEU A 84 3.73 -2.12 0.01
CA LEU A 84 2.86 -2.29 1.18
C LEU A 84 3.62 -2.65 2.46
N ASN A 85 4.32 -3.79 2.41
CA ASN A 85 5.14 -4.31 3.49
C ASN A 85 6.25 -5.19 2.88
N VAL A 86 7.44 -4.67 2.85
CA VAL A 86 8.58 -5.32 2.19
C VAL A 86 8.87 -6.74 2.68
N ALA A 87 8.45 -7.13 3.90
CA ALA A 87 8.57 -8.50 4.39
C ALA A 87 7.81 -9.53 3.52
N GLY A 88 6.74 -9.10 2.84
CA GLY A 88 5.97 -9.96 1.93
C GLY A 88 6.72 -10.30 0.64
N LEU A 89 7.75 -9.56 0.28
CA LEU A 89 8.63 -9.86 -0.85
C LEU A 89 9.35 -11.21 -0.67
N ALA A 90 9.63 -11.64 0.56
CA ALA A 90 10.23 -12.94 0.86
C ALA A 90 9.38 -14.14 0.42
N TYR A 91 8.13 -13.90 0.03
CA TYR A 91 7.18 -14.91 -0.49
C TYR A 91 6.97 -14.77 -2.00
N ALA A 92 7.84 -14.03 -2.70
CA ALA A 92 7.81 -13.96 -4.16
C ALA A 92 8.10 -15.32 -4.78
N ASN A 93 7.55 -15.52 -5.97
CA ASN A 93 7.94 -16.63 -6.83
C ASN A 93 9.38 -16.47 -7.31
N PRO A 94 10.00 -17.48 -7.93
CA PRO A 94 11.40 -17.43 -8.35
C PRO A 94 11.75 -16.17 -9.14
N THR A 95 10.91 -15.80 -10.11
CA THR A 95 11.01 -14.53 -10.83
C THR A 95 9.63 -13.96 -11.06
N GLU A 96 9.42 -12.71 -10.66
CA GLU A 96 8.17 -11.97 -10.91
C GLU A 96 8.48 -10.66 -11.63
N ILE A 97 7.78 -10.41 -12.73
CA ILE A 97 7.81 -9.13 -13.46
C ILE A 97 6.40 -8.57 -13.42
N GLN A 98 6.26 -7.31 -13.07
CA GLN A 98 4.95 -6.67 -13.00
C GLN A 98 5.01 -5.27 -13.58
N PHE A 99 3.94 -4.91 -14.28
CA PHE A 99 3.68 -3.58 -14.80
C PHE A 99 2.28 -3.14 -14.38
N SER A 100 2.11 -1.85 -14.10
CA SER A 100 0.81 -1.27 -13.74
C SER A 100 0.70 0.16 -14.22
N ARG A 101 -0.53 0.56 -14.60
CA ARG A 101 -0.89 1.94 -14.93
C ARG A 101 -2.16 2.34 -14.20
N THR A 102 -2.11 3.48 -13.52
CA THR A 102 -3.25 4.08 -12.83
C THR A 102 -3.58 5.42 -13.45
N ASN A 103 -4.85 5.63 -13.79
CA ASN A 103 -5.38 6.96 -14.06
C ASN A 103 -5.81 7.56 -12.72
N TRP A 104 -5.08 8.58 -12.28
CA TRP A 104 -5.27 9.20 -10.96
C TRP A 104 -6.31 10.31 -11.02
N LEU A 105 -7.27 10.30 -10.07
CA LEU A 105 -8.35 11.30 -9.97
C LEU A 105 -9.21 11.43 -11.24
N GLY A 106 -9.45 10.33 -11.95
CA GLY A 106 -10.27 10.26 -13.14
C GLY A 106 -9.52 10.59 -14.44
N SER A 107 -10.15 10.28 -15.56
CA SER A 107 -9.55 10.44 -16.89
C SER A 107 -9.42 11.90 -17.35
N ILE A 108 -10.15 12.82 -16.70
CA ILE A 108 -10.19 14.26 -17.09
C ILE A 108 -8.92 14.98 -16.62
N THR A 109 -8.29 14.54 -15.54
CA THR A 109 -7.12 15.22 -14.96
C THR A 109 -5.86 15.07 -15.80
N GLY A 110 -5.76 14.04 -16.64
CA GLY A 110 -4.55 13.70 -17.38
C GLY A 110 -3.41 13.15 -16.50
N ILE A 111 -3.63 13.01 -15.18
CA ILE A 111 -2.63 12.53 -14.24
C ILE A 111 -2.51 11.01 -14.35
N GLY A 112 -1.32 10.54 -14.65
CA GLY A 112 -1.02 9.12 -14.82
C GLY A 112 0.11 8.65 -13.91
N LEU A 113 -0.10 7.50 -13.27
CA LEU A 113 0.90 6.80 -12.47
C LEU A 113 1.24 5.48 -13.15
N ASN A 114 2.51 5.28 -13.50
CA ASN A 114 3.02 4.06 -14.07
C ASN A 114 3.97 3.39 -13.08
N ALA A 115 3.91 2.08 -12.99
CA ALA A 115 4.85 1.30 -12.18
C ALA A 115 5.32 0.08 -12.96
N ALA A 116 6.58 -0.26 -12.75
CA ALA A 116 7.19 -1.48 -13.26
C ALA A 116 8.13 -2.06 -12.20
N GLY A 117 8.32 -3.36 -12.21
CA GLY A 117 9.27 -3.95 -11.26
C GLY A 117 9.57 -5.42 -11.57
N LEU A 118 10.61 -5.87 -10.90
CA LEU A 118 11.15 -7.22 -10.96
C LEU A 118 11.45 -7.68 -9.53
N ALA A 119 11.04 -8.89 -9.20
CA ALA A 119 11.49 -9.61 -8.02
C ALA A 119 12.18 -10.91 -8.44
N GLN A 120 13.33 -11.16 -7.84
CA GLN A 120 14.15 -12.35 -8.11
C GLN A 120 14.57 -13.02 -6.81
N LYS A 121 14.28 -14.30 -6.69
CA LYS A 121 14.73 -15.12 -5.57
C LYS A 121 16.25 -15.25 -5.60
N VAL A 122 16.89 -15.03 -4.46
CA VAL A 122 18.35 -15.10 -4.31
C VAL A 122 18.68 -16.02 -3.15
N GLY A 123 19.32 -17.14 -3.45
CA GLY A 123 19.57 -18.19 -2.47
C GLY A 123 18.29 -18.88 -2.00
N GLU A 124 18.34 -19.55 -0.85
CA GLU A 124 17.24 -20.41 -0.36
C GLU A 124 16.08 -19.60 0.26
N SER A 125 16.34 -18.46 0.88
CA SER A 125 15.35 -17.75 1.72
C SER A 125 15.26 -16.25 1.45
N GLY A 126 16.10 -15.70 0.58
CA GLY A 126 16.15 -14.28 0.25
C GLY A 126 15.53 -13.96 -1.09
N VAL A 127 15.00 -12.75 -1.23
CA VAL A 127 14.46 -12.18 -2.47
C VAL A 127 14.96 -10.75 -2.62
N LEU A 128 15.48 -10.43 -3.79
CA LEU A 128 15.81 -9.08 -4.21
C LEU A 128 14.68 -8.55 -5.10
N GLY A 129 14.26 -7.32 -4.87
CA GLY A 129 13.24 -6.66 -5.65
C GLY A 129 13.69 -5.28 -6.11
N ILE A 130 13.34 -4.91 -7.31
CA ILE A 130 13.54 -3.58 -7.87
C ILE A 130 12.20 -3.09 -8.40
N SER A 131 11.84 -1.86 -8.11
CA SER A 131 10.66 -1.26 -8.72
C SER A 131 10.89 0.21 -9.05
N PHE A 132 10.19 0.63 -10.08
CA PHE A 132 10.20 1.99 -10.60
C PHE A 132 8.75 2.49 -10.66
N THR A 133 8.53 3.71 -10.20
CA THR A 133 7.22 4.37 -10.27
C THR A 133 7.41 5.76 -10.83
N SER A 134 6.59 6.14 -11.79
CA SER A 134 6.60 7.47 -12.41
C SER A 134 5.20 8.04 -12.43
N MET A 135 5.05 9.23 -11.86
CA MET A 135 3.81 10.01 -11.90
C MET A 135 4.01 11.22 -12.80
N ASN A 136 3.11 11.37 -13.76
CA ASN A 136 3.04 12.48 -14.69
C ASN A 136 1.78 13.28 -14.38
N TYR A 137 1.93 14.60 -14.21
CA TYR A 137 0.82 15.49 -13.82
C TYR A 137 0.15 16.18 -15.01
N GLY A 138 0.51 15.81 -16.23
CA GLY A 138 0.03 16.44 -17.45
C GLY A 138 0.80 17.71 -17.81
N ASP A 139 0.43 18.30 -18.95
CA ASP A 139 1.04 19.52 -19.44
C ASP A 139 0.34 20.75 -18.85
N LEU A 140 1.09 21.61 -18.20
CA LEU A 140 0.62 22.86 -17.64
C LEU A 140 1.07 24.03 -18.51
N GLN A 141 0.18 24.98 -18.75
CA GLN A 141 0.49 26.18 -19.54
C GLN A 141 1.47 27.07 -18.77
N ILE A 142 2.47 27.58 -19.48
CA ILE A 142 3.32 28.66 -18.96
C ILE A 142 2.54 29.94 -19.11
N THR A 143 2.33 30.65 -17.98
CA THR A 143 1.63 31.93 -17.93
C THR A 143 2.54 33.02 -17.37
N THR A 144 2.34 34.25 -17.81
CA THR A 144 3.01 35.45 -17.27
C THR A 144 1.97 36.49 -16.90
N THR A 145 2.40 37.56 -16.23
CA THR A 145 1.53 38.71 -15.91
C THR A 145 0.98 39.39 -17.15
N GLU A 146 1.69 39.31 -18.26
CA GLU A 146 1.29 39.89 -19.55
C GLU A 146 0.44 38.96 -20.39
N LEU A 147 0.63 37.65 -20.22
CA LEU A 147 -0.09 36.57 -20.92
C LEU A 147 -0.68 35.56 -19.92
N PRO A 148 -1.70 35.94 -19.16
CA PRO A 148 -2.31 35.09 -18.14
C PRO A 148 -3.04 33.86 -18.72
N GLU A 149 -3.48 33.95 -19.97
CA GLU A 149 -4.14 32.83 -20.70
C GLU A 149 -3.13 31.80 -21.25
N GLY A 150 -1.82 32.04 -21.10
CA GLY A 150 -0.78 31.15 -21.60
C GLY A 150 -0.44 31.41 -23.07
N GLY A 151 -0.14 30.35 -23.84
CA GLY A 151 0.23 30.43 -25.26
C GLY A 151 1.73 30.62 -25.51
N ILE A 152 2.56 30.63 -24.46
CA ILE A 152 4.03 30.74 -24.55
C ILE A 152 4.65 29.33 -24.69
N GLY A 153 4.03 28.33 -24.06
CA GLY A 153 4.50 26.95 -24.02
C GLY A 153 3.89 26.18 -22.85
N THR A 154 4.33 24.96 -22.67
CA THR A 154 3.90 24.08 -21.58
C THR A 154 5.11 23.52 -20.83
N PHE A 155 4.91 23.15 -19.58
CA PHE A 155 5.84 22.34 -18.81
C PHE A 155 5.11 21.16 -18.17
N ASN A 156 5.83 20.07 -17.88
CA ASN A 156 5.25 18.84 -17.35
C ASN A 156 5.90 18.49 -16.01
N PRO A 157 5.21 18.72 -14.88
CA PRO A 157 5.69 18.24 -13.60
C PRO A 157 5.70 16.72 -13.57
N SER A 158 6.70 16.15 -12.94
CA SER A 158 6.83 14.70 -12.82
C SER A 158 7.49 14.28 -11.51
N SER A 159 7.10 13.12 -11.02
CA SER A 159 7.72 12.47 -9.87
C SER A 159 8.18 11.08 -10.27
N ILE A 160 9.40 10.74 -9.87
CA ILE A 160 10.02 9.43 -10.11
C ILE A 160 10.47 8.86 -8.77
N ASN A 161 10.16 7.59 -8.57
CA ASN A 161 10.55 6.85 -7.38
C ASN A 161 11.17 5.52 -7.80
N PHE A 162 12.42 5.28 -7.41
CA PHE A 162 13.14 4.04 -7.65
C PHE A 162 13.39 3.31 -6.33
N ASN A 163 13.10 2.02 -6.29
CA ASN A 163 13.18 1.19 -5.10
C ASN A 163 14.12 0.01 -5.32
N ILE A 164 14.96 -0.26 -4.31
CA ILE A 164 15.75 -1.49 -4.20
C ILE A 164 15.40 -2.13 -2.86
N ALA A 165 14.81 -3.31 -2.91
CA ALA A 165 14.29 -4.02 -1.75
C ALA A 165 14.97 -5.37 -1.58
N TYR A 166 15.22 -5.75 -0.33
CA TYR A 166 15.64 -7.08 0.03
C TYR A 166 14.79 -7.60 1.18
N ALA A 167 14.28 -8.82 1.03
CA ALA A 167 13.54 -9.49 2.09
C ALA A 167 14.00 -10.93 2.26
N LYS A 168 13.85 -11.44 3.48
CA LYS A 168 14.27 -12.78 3.85
C LYS A 168 13.30 -13.45 4.80
N LYS A 169 13.09 -14.75 4.65
CA LYS A 169 12.45 -15.60 5.64
C LYS A 169 13.52 -15.97 6.69
N PHE A 170 13.33 -15.51 7.93
CA PHE A 170 14.21 -15.84 9.06
C PHE A 170 13.85 -17.18 9.68
N SER A 171 12.57 -17.53 9.64
CA SER A 171 12.04 -18.82 10.05
C SER A 171 10.79 -19.15 9.22
N SER A 172 10.15 -20.29 9.49
CA SER A 172 8.85 -20.64 8.90
C SER A 172 7.77 -19.60 9.20
N SER A 173 7.85 -18.92 10.34
CA SER A 173 6.82 -17.99 10.80
C SER A 173 7.19 -16.52 10.63
N ILE A 174 8.48 -16.17 10.52
CA ILE A 174 8.93 -14.77 10.55
C ILE A 174 9.67 -14.43 9.28
N SER A 175 9.23 -13.38 8.62
CA SER A 175 9.95 -12.72 7.52
C SER A 175 10.13 -11.23 7.80
N GLY A 176 11.15 -10.66 7.21
CA GLY A 176 11.42 -9.23 7.29
C GLY A 176 12.14 -8.74 6.06
N GLY A 177 12.10 -7.43 5.85
CA GLY A 177 12.75 -6.82 4.70
C GLY A 177 12.98 -5.33 4.89
N LEU A 178 13.85 -4.81 4.04
CA LEU A 178 14.21 -3.40 3.93
C LEU A 178 14.06 -2.95 2.47
N ASN A 179 13.65 -1.71 2.27
CA ASN A 179 13.54 -1.08 0.96
C ASN A 179 14.21 0.30 1.00
N LEU A 180 15.14 0.53 0.12
CA LEU A 180 15.76 1.84 -0.12
C LEU A 180 15.05 2.50 -1.30
N LYS A 181 14.58 3.72 -1.10
CA LYS A 181 13.92 4.55 -2.11
C LYS A 181 14.79 5.72 -2.50
N VAL A 182 14.85 6.00 -3.79
CA VAL A 182 15.36 7.26 -4.33
C VAL A 182 14.18 8.00 -4.93
N VAL A 183 13.88 9.17 -4.41
CA VAL A 183 12.73 10.01 -4.81
C VAL A 183 13.24 11.22 -5.56
N SER A 184 12.62 11.56 -6.68
CA SER A 184 12.96 12.74 -7.49
C SER A 184 11.67 13.39 -7.99
N GLN A 185 11.49 14.67 -7.68
CA GLN A 185 10.42 15.52 -8.20
C GLN A 185 11.01 16.59 -9.08
N THR A 186 10.39 16.84 -10.24
CA THR A 186 10.83 17.85 -11.19
C THR A 186 9.64 18.74 -11.56
N ILE A 187 9.82 20.05 -11.48
CA ILE A 187 8.82 21.06 -11.87
C ILE A 187 9.56 22.11 -12.70
N SER A 188 9.32 22.12 -14.01
CA SER A 188 10.05 23.00 -14.93
C SER A 188 11.58 22.90 -14.73
N ASN A 189 12.22 23.98 -14.31
CA ASN A 189 13.68 24.10 -14.14
C ASN A 189 14.14 23.90 -12.69
N VAL A 190 13.29 23.33 -11.82
CA VAL A 190 13.64 23.01 -10.43
C VAL A 190 13.44 21.54 -10.13
N ARG A 191 14.27 20.99 -9.26
CA ARG A 191 14.26 19.58 -8.89
C ARG A 191 14.49 19.40 -7.39
N ALA A 192 13.71 18.50 -6.78
CA ALA A 192 13.97 17.99 -5.45
C ALA A 192 14.36 16.52 -5.50
N GLN A 193 15.39 16.12 -4.78
CA GLN A 193 15.83 14.73 -4.68
C GLN A 193 16.05 14.34 -3.23
N GLY A 194 15.75 13.10 -2.89
CA GLY A 194 15.94 12.56 -1.55
C GLY A 194 15.95 11.04 -1.55
N ILE A 195 16.25 10.52 -0.38
CA ILE A 195 16.26 9.09 -0.09
C ILE A 195 15.31 8.79 1.05
N ALA A 196 14.69 7.62 1.02
CA ALA A 196 13.85 7.11 2.10
C ALA A 196 14.10 5.62 2.32
N LEU A 197 13.81 5.18 3.52
CA LEU A 197 13.87 3.77 3.93
C LEU A 197 12.48 3.30 4.33
N ASP A 198 12.14 2.08 3.90
CA ASP A 198 11.03 1.32 4.47
C ASP A 198 11.58 0.07 5.15
N ALA A 199 10.92 -0.33 6.22
CA ALA A 199 11.19 -1.57 6.94
C ALA A 199 9.87 -2.32 7.17
N GLY A 200 9.91 -3.64 7.13
CA GLY A 200 8.74 -4.44 7.38
C GLY A 200 9.04 -5.77 8.03
N ILE A 201 8.11 -6.21 8.87
CA ILE A 201 8.13 -7.53 9.50
C ILE A 201 6.76 -8.16 9.29
N ARG A 202 6.74 -9.47 9.10
CA ARG A 202 5.54 -10.27 9.01
C ARG A 202 5.71 -11.53 9.87
N TYR A 203 4.67 -11.83 10.62
CA TYR A 203 4.54 -13.04 11.42
C TYR A 203 3.34 -13.86 10.93
N VAL A 204 3.58 -15.14 10.67
CA VAL A 204 2.58 -16.09 10.17
C VAL A 204 2.41 -17.20 11.20
N THR A 205 1.18 -17.56 11.52
CA THR A 205 0.85 -18.57 12.53
C THR A 205 -0.44 -19.34 12.21
N GLY A 206 -0.69 -20.39 12.97
CA GLY A 206 -1.82 -21.29 12.78
C GLY A 206 -1.43 -22.56 12.01
N ASP A 207 -2.24 -23.63 12.15
CA ASP A 207 -1.92 -24.96 11.61
C ASP A 207 -1.75 -24.98 10.07
N GLN A 208 -2.37 -24.00 9.37
CA GLN A 208 -2.29 -23.84 7.91
C GLN A 208 -1.80 -22.43 7.53
N GLU A 209 -1.02 -21.76 8.38
CA GLU A 209 -0.53 -20.40 8.16
C GLU A 209 -1.65 -19.37 7.89
N HIS A 210 -2.85 -19.64 8.43
CA HIS A 210 -4.04 -18.85 8.12
C HIS A 210 -4.11 -17.50 8.84
N MET A 211 -3.34 -17.29 9.92
CA MET A 211 -3.26 -16.01 10.63
C MET A 211 -1.95 -15.30 10.31
N LYS A 212 -2.04 -14.04 9.91
CA LYS A 212 -0.86 -13.25 9.55
C LYS A 212 -0.96 -11.89 10.22
N PHE A 213 0.15 -11.47 10.80
CA PHE A 213 0.32 -10.15 11.40
C PHE A 213 1.49 -9.45 10.75
N ALA A 214 1.43 -8.13 10.64
CA ALA A 214 2.49 -7.35 10.04
C ALA A 214 2.60 -5.95 10.61
N ILE A 215 3.82 -5.46 10.63
CA ILE A 215 4.15 -4.07 10.91
C ILE A 215 5.04 -3.58 9.77
N SER A 216 4.75 -2.40 9.23
CA SER A 216 5.62 -1.74 8.26
C SER A 216 5.78 -0.27 8.59
N LEU A 217 7.00 0.21 8.51
CA LEU A 217 7.37 1.62 8.61
C LEU A 217 7.81 2.07 7.22
N LYS A 218 7.26 3.17 6.72
CA LYS A 218 7.46 3.63 5.36
C LYS A 218 7.92 5.07 5.30
N ASN A 219 8.68 5.39 4.24
CA ASN A 219 9.06 6.74 3.84
C ASN A 219 9.85 7.50 4.91
N VAL A 220 10.71 6.82 5.67
CA VAL A 220 11.58 7.46 6.67
C VAL A 220 12.85 7.96 5.98
N GLY A 221 13.06 9.26 5.97
CA GLY A 221 14.22 9.87 5.32
C GLY A 221 14.46 11.32 5.73
N PRO A 222 15.58 11.90 5.32
CA PRO A 222 15.84 13.31 5.54
C PRO A 222 14.87 14.20 4.75
N PRO A 223 14.65 15.43 5.19
CA PRO A 223 13.88 16.42 4.43
C PRO A 223 14.48 16.66 3.04
N MET A 224 13.61 16.94 2.07
CA MET A 224 13.97 17.32 0.71
C MET A 224 13.80 18.83 0.50
N SER A 225 14.50 19.40 -0.48
CA SER A 225 14.30 20.77 -0.91
C SER A 225 14.46 20.89 -2.43
N PHE A 226 13.75 21.84 -3.03
CA PHE A 226 13.92 22.17 -4.44
C PHE A 226 15.19 22.99 -4.66
N SER A 227 15.86 22.73 -5.77
CA SER A 227 17.01 23.47 -6.28
C SER A 227 16.97 23.52 -7.81
N GLY A 228 17.64 24.48 -8.42
CA GLY A 228 17.73 24.62 -9.87
C GLY A 228 17.61 26.07 -10.34
N ASP A 229 17.83 26.27 -11.62
CA ASP A 229 17.91 27.60 -12.25
C ASP A 229 16.60 28.38 -12.18
N GLY A 230 15.44 27.67 -12.08
CA GLY A 230 14.14 28.32 -11.90
C GLY A 230 13.97 29.09 -10.59
N LEU A 231 14.91 28.96 -9.65
CA LEU A 231 14.97 29.74 -8.41
C LEU A 231 15.91 30.93 -8.50
N SER A 232 16.54 31.17 -9.66
CA SER A 232 17.43 32.29 -9.87
C SER A 232 16.65 33.54 -10.29
N ILE A 233 16.95 34.66 -9.69
CA ILE A 233 16.40 35.96 -10.00
C ILE A 233 17.53 36.96 -10.24
N ASP A 234 17.37 37.81 -11.23
CA ASP A 234 18.30 38.92 -11.47
C ASP A 234 17.87 40.14 -10.64
N MET A 235 18.76 40.60 -9.79
CA MET A 235 18.56 41.81 -9.00
C MET A 235 19.59 42.88 -9.36
N LEU A 236 19.14 44.12 -9.56
CA LEU A 236 20.04 45.27 -9.72
C LEU A 236 20.65 45.59 -8.36
N ASN A 237 21.97 45.60 -8.31
CA ASN A 237 22.67 46.16 -7.15
C ASN A 237 22.45 47.69 -7.09
N PRO A 238 21.80 48.20 -6.03
CA PRO A 238 21.47 49.64 -5.95
C PRO A 238 22.68 50.56 -5.99
N SER A 239 23.86 50.08 -5.57
CA SER A 239 25.07 50.86 -5.49
C SER A 239 25.89 50.91 -6.79
N THR A 240 25.77 49.87 -7.64
CA THR A 240 26.61 49.75 -8.85
C THR A 240 25.79 49.69 -10.14
N SER A 241 24.45 49.60 -10.07
CA SER A 241 23.55 49.38 -11.20
C SER A 241 23.90 48.15 -12.05
N ILE A 242 24.65 47.20 -11.48
CA ILE A 242 25.00 45.94 -12.13
C ILE A 242 23.96 44.90 -11.76
N SER A 243 23.46 44.13 -12.74
CA SER A 243 22.61 42.95 -12.49
C SER A 243 23.44 41.85 -11.85
N ILE A 244 22.93 41.31 -10.74
CA ILE A 244 23.52 40.21 -10.01
C ILE A 244 22.48 39.08 -9.98
N GLY A 245 22.86 37.88 -10.45
CA GLY A 245 22.05 36.70 -10.28
C GLY A 245 22.04 36.25 -8.81
N MET A 246 20.85 36.19 -8.23
CA MET A 246 20.64 35.69 -6.86
C MET A 246 19.77 34.46 -6.89
N GLN A 247 20.11 33.44 -6.07
CA GLN A 247 19.31 32.28 -5.90
C GLN A 247 18.33 32.45 -4.73
N GLN A 248 17.03 32.26 -4.99
CA GLN A 248 16.00 32.31 -3.98
C GLN A 248 16.13 31.09 -3.05
N ARG A 249 16.08 31.34 -1.75
CA ARG A 249 16.14 30.25 -0.76
C ARG A 249 14.79 29.57 -0.63
N VAL A 250 14.78 28.24 -0.72
CA VAL A 250 13.57 27.41 -0.60
C VAL A 250 13.60 26.65 0.73
N SER A 251 12.46 26.56 1.40
CA SER A 251 12.29 25.73 2.59
C SER A 251 12.33 24.25 2.23
N SER A 252 12.88 23.44 3.13
CA SER A 252 12.81 21.99 3.03
C SER A 252 11.43 21.47 3.46
N PHE A 253 11.03 20.34 2.93
CA PHE A 253 9.81 19.62 3.30
C PHE A 253 10.15 18.19 3.72
N GLU A 254 9.36 17.64 4.63
CA GLU A 254 9.54 16.27 5.13
C GLU A 254 8.82 15.26 4.23
N LEU A 255 9.27 14.01 4.25
CA LEU A 255 8.63 12.91 3.55
C LEU A 255 7.42 12.39 4.35
N PRO A 256 6.37 11.89 3.68
CA PRO A 256 5.14 11.42 4.33
C PRO A 256 5.36 10.05 4.98
N SER A 257 6.01 10.05 6.15
CA SER A 257 6.26 8.82 6.90
C SER A 257 4.95 8.22 7.43
N GLN A 258 4.89 6.88 7.45
CA GLN A 258 3.70 6.13 7.80
C GLN A 258 4.08 4.86 8.56
N LEU A 259 3.39 4.60 9.68
CA LEU A 259 3.44 3.33 10.40
C LEU A 259 2.15 2.55 10.12
N ASN A 260 2.28 1.32 9.65
CA ASN A 260 1.13 0.45 9.40
C ASN A 260 1.21 -0.80 10.28
N ILE A 261 0.09 -1.16 10.89
CA ILE A 261 -0.09 -2.37 11.68
C ILE A 261 -1.30 -3.11 11.11
N GLY A 262 -1.13 -4.36 10.72
CA GLY A 262 -2.21 -5.11 10.10
C GLY A 262 -2.24 -6.57 10.46
N ALA A 263 -3.42 -7.12 10.30
CA ALA A 263 -3.69 -8.54 10.47
C ALA A 263 -4.56 -9.06 9.32
N SER A 264 -4.42 -10.32 9.01
CA SER A 264 -5.31 -11.02 8.07
C SER A 264 -5.55 -12.45 8.48
N TYR A 265 -6.68 -12.96 8.01
CA TYR A 265 -7.10 -14.33 8.26
C TYR A 265 -7.57 -14.97 6.96
N ASP A 266 -7.02 -16.15 6.65
CA ASP A 266 -7.38 -16.95 5.49
C ASP A 266 -8.39 -18.05 5.89
N PHE A 267 -9.57 -18.05 5.29
CA PHE A 267 -10.58 -19.09 5.38
C PHE A 267 -10.44 -20.00 4.16
N ASN A 268 -9.82 -21.14 4.33
CA ASN A 268 -9.71 -22.17 3.29
C ASN A 268 -10.94 -23.05 3.35
N PHE A 269 -11.92 -22.86 2.46
CA PHE A 269 -13.14 -23.68 2.40
C PHE A 269 -12.85 -25.06 1.80
N ASN A 270 -12.00 -25.09 0.79
CA ASN A 270 -11.46 -26.28 0.13
C ASN A 270 -10.19 -25.88 -0.64
N GLU A 271 -9.57 -26.81 -1.37
CA GLU A 271 -8.36 -26.56 -2.16
C GLU A 271 -8.56 -25.52 -3.27
N SER A 272 -9.79 -25.34 -3.74
CA SER A 272 -10.14 -24.43 -4.83
C SER A 272 -10.68 -23.07 -4.37
N ASN A 273 -11.12 -22.93 -3.11
CA ASN A 273 -11.83 -21.74 -2.64
C ASN A 273 -11.23 -21.19 -1.36
N LYS A 274 -10.78 -19.96 -1.42
CA LYS A 274 -10.17 -19.25 -0.30
C LYS A 274 -10.78 -17.87 -0.16
N LEU A 275 -11.11 -17.47 1.07
CA LEU A 275 -11.49 -16.10 1.44
C LEU A 275 -10.45 -15.55 2.41
N THR A 276 -9.86 -14.42 2.08
CA THR A 276 -8.95 -13.67 2.96
C THR A 276 -9.65 -12.42 3.46
N LEU A 277 -9.69 -12.23 4.77
CA LEU A 277 -10.08 -10.98 5.40
C LEU A 277 -8.83 -10.27 5.90
N ALA A 278 -8.71 -8.97 5.66
CA ALA A 278 -7.57 -8.17 6.08
C ALA A 278 -8.02 -6.85 6.70
N GLY A 279 -7.28 -6.42 7.70
CA GLY A 279 -7.44 -5.13 8.34
C GLY A 279 -6.09 -4.49 8.62
N THR A 280 -6.00 -3.17 8.43
CA THR A 280 -4.78 -2.38 8.65
C THR A 280 -5.13 -1.06 9.28
N PHE A 281 -4.44 -0.72 10.36
CA PHE A 281 -4.35 0.62 10.92
C PHE A 281 -3.11 1.30 10.36
N SER A 282 -3.28 2.53 9.88
CA SER A 282 -2.20 3.34 9.30
C SER A 282 -2.11 4.66 10.06
N ALA A 283 -1.06 4.83 10.85
CA ALA A 283 -0.73 6.09 11.50
C ALA A 283 0.08 6.96 10.53
N ASN A 284 -0.47 8.11 10.17
CA ASN A 284 0.11 9.05 9.22
C ASN A 284 0.74 10.23 9.97
N SER A 285 2.01 10.54 9.71
CA SER A 285 2.70 11.65 10.38
C SER A 285 2.22 13.04 9.93
N PHE A 286 1.53 13.15 8.79
CA PHE A 286 1.16 14.41 8.15
C PHE A 286 -0.29 14.45 7.64
N SER A 287 -1.13 13.58 8.14
CA SER A 287 -2.56 13.53 7.86
C SER A 287 -3.28 12.72 8.91
N LYS A 288 -4.60 12.60 8.76
CA LYS A 288 -5.44 11.76 9.62
C LYS A 288 -5.04 10.29 9.54
N ASP A 289 -5.25 9.57 10.63
CA ASP A 289 -5.11 8.13 10.67
C ASP A 289 -6.14 7.44 9.79
N GLN A 290 -5.79 6.28 9.26
CA GLN A 290 -6.67 5.50 8.41
C GLN A 290 -6.86 4.08 8.93
N PHE A 291 -8.11 3.62 8.90
CA PHE A 291 -8.48 2.22 9.08
C PHE A 291 -8.84 1.63 7.71
N ARG A 292 -8.11 0.60 7.31
CA ARG A 292 -8.30 -0.09 6.04
C ARG A 292 -8.84 -1.48 6.30
N SER A 293 -9.92 -1.85 5.64
CA SER A 293 -10.50 -3.18 5.67
C SER A 293 -10.67 -3.71 4.26
N GLY A 294 -10.47 -5.00 4.09
CA GLY A 294 -10.58 -5.62 2.76
C GLY A 294 -10.88 -7.09 2.83
N LEU A 295 -11.49 -7.57 1.79
CA LEU A 295 -11.75 -8.98 1.54
C LEU A 295 -11.28 -9.36 0.14
N GLU A 296 -10.72 -10.56 0.03
CA GLU A 296 -10.31 -11.19 -1.22
C GLU A 296 -10.89 -12.59 -1.27
N TYR A 297 -11.70 -12.89 -2.28
CA TYR A 297 -12.15 -14.24 -2.59
C TYR A 297 -11.38 -14.75 -3.79
N THR A 298 -10.73 -15.90 -3.63
CA THR A 298 -9.93 -16.54 -4.68
C THR A 298 -10.53 -17.89 -5.02
N LEU A 299 -10.81 -18.09 -6.30
CA LEU A 299 -11.22 -19.36 -6.91
C LEU A 299 -10.05 -19.90 -7.75
N ILE A 300 -9.56 -21.07 -7.39
CA ILE A 300 -8.48 -21.77 -8.09
C ILE A 300 -9.11 -22.91 -8.89
N ALA A 301 -9.08 -22.78 -10.23
CA ALA A 301 -9.45 -23.84 -11.15
C ALA A 301 -8.20 -24.48 -11.77
N GLU A 302 -8.34 -25.64 -12.40
CA GLU A 302 -7.22 -26.39 -12.98
C GLU A 302 -6.38 -25.59 -13.99
N LYS A 303 -7.01 -24.66 -14.73
CA LYS A 303 -6.38 -23.92 -15.83
C LYS A 303 -6.35 -22.40 -15.63
N ALA A 304 -6.85 -21.89 -14.52
CA ALA A 304 -6.88 -20.47 -14.23
C ALA A 304 -7.19 -20.21 -12.76
N SER A 305 -6.76 -19.10 -12.22
CA SER A 305 -7.29 -18.58 -10.97
C SER A 305 -8.00 -17.25 -11.18
N PHE A 306 -9.07 -17.06 -10.43
CA PHE A 306 -9.83 -15.83 -10.40
C PHE A 306 -9.89 -15.29 -8.99
N SER A 307 -9.63 -14.01 -8.81
CA SER A 307 -9.77 -13.36 -7.51
C SER A 307 -10.66 -12.13 -7.63
N LEU A 308 -11.59 -11.98 -6.68
CA LEU A 308 -12.43 -10.80 -6.54
C LEU A 308 -12.09 -10.11 -5.22
N ARG A 309 -12.01 -8.78 -5.24
CA ARG A 309 -11.61 -7.98 -4.08
C ARG A 309 -12.57 -6.83 -3.85
N ALA A 310 -12.77 -6.53 -2.59
CA ALA A 310 -13.44 -5.32 -2.15
C ALA A 310 -12.70 -4.77 -0.92
N GLY A 311 -12.65 -3.46 -0.80
CA GLY A 311 -11.99 -2.78 0.30
C GLY A 311 -12.64 -1.46 0.64
N PHE A 312 -12.37 -1.01 1.85
CA PHE A 312 -12.82 0.28 2.34
C PHE A 312 -11.73 0.91 3.20
N VAL A 313 -11.44 2.17 2.92
CA VAL A 313 -10.50 2.99 3.70
C VAL A 313 -11.29 4.06 4.42
N TYR A 314 -11.35 3.93 5.74
CA TYR A 314 -11.99 4.90 6.63
C TYR A 314 -10.96 5.90 7.14
N GLU A 315 -11.34 7.16 7.14
CA GLU A 315 -10.63 8.30 7.70
C GLU A 315 -11.64 9.15 8.47
N GLU A 316 -11.22 9.82 9.51
CA GLU A 316 -12.11 10.73 10.25
C GLU A 316 -12.69 11.80 9.33
N SER A 317 -14.00 12.08 9.50
CA SER A 317 -14.74 13.03 8.67
C SER A 317 -14.84 12.65 7.18
N LEU A 318 -14.68 11.36 6.83
CA LEU A 318 -14.76 10.87 5.45
C LEU A 318 -16.04 11.31 4.70
N PHE A 319 -17.16 11.41 5.41
CA PHE A 319 -18.46 11.79 4.82
C PHE A 319 -18.73 13.29 4.83
N ASN A 320 -17.80 14.10 5.36
CA ASN A 320 -17.86 15.54 5.33
C ASN A 320 -16.87 16.07 4.28
N SER A 321 -17.38 16.48 3.12
CA SER A 321 -16.55 16.94 1.99
C SER A 321 -15.70 18.19 2.30
N LEU A 322 -16.03 18.94 3.35
CA LEU A 322 -15.26 20.12 3.78
C LEU A 322 -14.08 19.76 4.68
N GLU A 323 -14.11 18.59 5.31
CA GLU A 323 -13.11 18.13 6.28
C GLU A 323 -12.29 16.93 5.80
N THR A 324 -12.66 16.32 4.66
CA THR A 324 -11.91 15.24 4.06
C THR A 324 -10.56 15.75 3.55
N SER A 325 -9.46 15.20 4.06
CA SER A 325 -8.11 15.69 3.82
C SER A 325 -7.36 14.93 2.73
N THR A 326 -7.85 13.76 2.31
CA THR A 326 -7.12 12.91 1.34
C THR A 326 -8.06 12.24 0.32
N ALA A 327 -7.56 12.11 -0.91
CA ALA A 327 -8.18 11.31 -1.97
C ALA A 327 -7.92 9.79 -1.83
N LEU A 328 -7.28 9.36 -0.74
CA LEU A 328 -6.89 7.96 -0.53
C LEU A 328 -7.92 7.15 0.27
N SER A 329 -8.98 7.79 0.76
CA SER A 329 -10.07 7.18 1.54
C SER A 329 -11.27 6.82 0.65
N GLY A 330 -12.13 5.93 1.13
CA GLY A 330 -13.34 5.49 0.43
C GLY A 330 -13.34 4.03 0.01
N PRO A 331 -14.37 3.61 -0.75
CA PRO A 331 -14.51 2.23 -1.23
C PRO A 331 -13.60 1.92 -2.39
N SER A 332 -13.25 0.64 -2.53
CA SER A 332 -12.47 0.11 -3.63
C SER A 332 -12.92 -1.29 -4.00
N GLY A 333 -12.67 -1.71 -5.23
CA GLY A 333 -12.97 -3.04 -5.70
C GLY A 333 -12.12 -3.42 -6.90
N GLY A 334 -12.04 -4.71 -7.20
CA GLY A 334 -11.32 -5.16 -8.38
C GLY A 334 -11.23 -6.66 -8.49
N PHE A 335 -10.60 -7.09 -9.55
CA PHE A 335 -10.47 -8.52 -9.86
C PHE A 335 -9.10 -8.83 -10.48
N SER A 336 -8.75 -10.10 -10.44
CA SER A 336 -7.56 -10.64 -11.12
C SER A 336 -7.89 -11.93 -11.82
N PHE A 337 -7.30 -12.11 -12.99
CA PHE A 337 -7.23 -13.38 -13.70
C PHE A 337 -5.78 -13.82 -13.81
N GLU A 338 -5.51 -15.08 -13.54
CA GLU A 338 -4.18 -15.66 -13.66
C GLU A 338 -4.27 -16.97 -14.43
N PHE A 339 -3.45 -17.10 -15.46
CA PHE A 339 -3.42 -18.24 -16.36
C PHE A 339 -2.04 -18.87 -16.35
N PRO A 340 -1.94 -20.21 -16.25
CA PRO A 340 -0.67 -20.89 -16.44
C PRO A 340 -0.16 -20.67 -17.88
N PHE A 341 1.12 -20.47 -18.00
CA PHE A 341 1.81 -20.21 -19.26
C PHE A 341 3.05 -21.10 -19.37
N GLY A 342 3.10 -21.92 -20.42
CA GLY A 342 4.21 -22.85 -20.60
C GLY A 342 4.24 -24.00 -19.60
N ASP A 343 5.34 -24.71 -19.62
CA ASP A 343 5.65 -25.78 -18.67
C ASP A 343 6.47 -25.20 -17.50
N GLY A 344 6.35 -25.76 -16.28
CA GLY A 344 7.19 -25.35 -15.15
C GLY A 344 6.59 -24.32 -14.19
N GLY A 345 5.24 -24.19 -14.11
CA GLY A 345 4.59 -23.36 -13.09
C GLY A 345 4.66 -21.86 -13.34
N SER A 346 4.91 -21.47 -14.58
CA SER A 346 4.86 -20.05 -15.00
C SER A 346 3.42 -19.60 -15.20
N ASN A 347 3.10 -18.35 -14.82
CA ASN A 347 1.76 -17.78 -14.91
C ASN A 347 1.78 -16.36 -15.47
N ILE A 348 0.73 -15.99 -16.19
CA ILE A 348 0.46 -14.60 -16.59
C ILE A 348 -0.79 -14.16 -15.85
N GLY A 349 -0.72 -13.01 -15.20
CA GLY A 349 -1.84 -12.40 -14.47
C GLY A 349 -2.21 -11.04 -15.06
N ILE A 350 -3.51 -10.76 -15.07
CA ILE A 350 -4.09 -9.46 -15.39
C ILE A 350 -4.88 -9.02 -14.17
N ASP A 351 -4.62 -7.80 -13.73
CA ASP A 351 -5.23 -7.23 -12.53
C ASP A 351 -5.95 -5.93 -12.90
N TYR A 352 -7.14 -5.74 -12.34
CA TYR A 352 -7.89 -4.50 -12.42
C TYR A 352 -8.30 -4.06 -11.03
N GLY A 353 -8.13 -2.77 -10.75
CA GLY A 353 -8.56 -2.14 -9.52
C GLY A 353 -9.28 -0.81 -9.78
N TYR A 354 -10.35 -0.59 -9.05
CA TYR A 354 -11.08 0.66 -8.98
C TYR A 354 -11.11 1.17 -7.56
N ARG A 355 -10.93 2.46 -7.38
CA ARG A 355 -11.12 3.16 -6.10
C ARG A 355 -11.94 4.40 -6.33
N GLU A 356 -12.97 4.57 -5.52
CA GLU A 356 -13.74 5.81 -5.46
C GLU A 356 -13.05 6.83 -4.56
N SER A 357 -13.13 8.08 -4.94
CA SER A 357 -12.64 9.22 -4.17
C SER A 357 -13.59 10.40 -4.39
N ILE A 358 -13.62 11.33 -3.44
CA ILE A 358 -14.38 12.59 -3.55
C ILE A 358 -13.98 13.43 -4.78
N LEU A 359 -12.77 13.23 -5.31
CA LEU A 359 -12.23 13.94 -6.48
C LEU A 359 -12.40 13.17 -7.79
N GLY A 360 -13.01 11.97 -7.76
CA GLY A 360 -13.25 11.12 -8.92
C GLY A 360 -12.69 9.71 -8.77
N GLY A 361 -13.22 8.80 -9.58
CA GLY A 361 -12.81 7.41 -9.59
C GLY A 361 -11.42 7.21 -10.20
N MET A 362 -10.65 6.29 -9.63
CA MET A 362 -9.33 5.91 -10.08
C MET A 362 -9.37 4.51 -10.66
N HIS A 363 -8.82 4.34 -11.85
CA HIS A 363 -8.72 3.05 -12.53
C HIS A 363 -7.27 2.62 -12.60
N CYS A 364 -6.98 1.42 -12.11
CA CYS A 364 -5.66 0.82 -12.15
C CYS A 364 -5.72 -0.50 -12.92
N VAL A 365 -4.85 -0.65 -13.90
CA VAL A 365 -4.69 -1.89 -14.68
C VAL A 365 -3.28 -2.38 -14.50
N GLY A 366 -3.11 -3.67 -14.24
CA GLY A 366 -1.83 -4.31 -14.06
C GLY A 366 -1.69 -5.59 -14.89
N ALA A 367 -0.46 -5.90 -15.24
CA ALA A 367 -0.08 -7.17 -15.82
C ALA A 367 1.14 -7.71 -15.06
N ARG A 368 1.17 -9.02 -14.83
CA ARG A 368 2.28 -9.69 -14.16
C ARG A 368 2.62 -11.00 -14.85
N ILE A 369 3.90 -11.28 -14.84
CA ILE A 369 4.48 -12.53 -15.34
C ILE A 369 5.22 -13.16 -14.16
N ILE A 370 4.85 -14.37 -13.85
CA ILE A 370 5.48 -15.21 -12.85
C ILE A 370 6.17 -16.33 -13.60
N ILE A 371 7.48 -16.46 -13.40
CA ILE A 371 8.27 -17.51 -14.00
C ILE A 371 8.57 -18.52 -12.88
N GLY A 372 8.11 -19.76 -13.08
CA GLY A 372 8.45 -20.90 -12.22
C GLY A 372 9.90 -21.34 -12.41
N GLU A 373 10.30 -22.38 -11.67
CA GLU A 373 11.60 -23.04 -11.86
C GLU A 373 11.60 -23.93 -13.08
#